data_cc45b69b302ecd9e10365061bcb6cbae
#
_entry.id   cc45b69b302ecd9e10365061bcb6cbae
#
_cell.length_a   1.000
_cell.length_b   1.000
_cell.length_c   1.000
_cell.angle_alpha   90.00
_cell.angle_beta   90.00
_cell.angle_gamma   90.00
#
_symmetry.space_group_name_H-M   'P 1'
#
loop_
_entity.id
_entity.type
_entity.pdbx_description
1 polymer ?
#
loop_
_entity_poly.entity_id
_entity_poly.type
_entity_poly.pdbx_seq_one_letter_code
_entity_poly.pdbx_strand_id
1 'polypeptide(L)'
;MRVDLSTHWFSLDRFECVVYGDLDFETTASIEARAKFKGLDEEEELAKFNCFTAVFWVGVLPVSISCNAGLQFVAEASISASAKLSATYASHTDYELGVLYNNDKWHSVYNANTTSGWTDYGIEIEKVSAEAVVGLEVFADLKLYECAGPKITFGPHIAADVSASRELVNDTVNLATSASMYLGGEYGVEMKILKWKLAAWQHEYTICEQELWDYDISLPSSLLNPFPFGNKRY
;
A
#
# COMPACT_ATOMS: atom_id res chain seq x y z
N MET A 1 -13.88 39.08 -26.12
CA MET A 1 -13.09 40.32 -26.24
C MET A 1 -13.97 41.38 -26.87
N ARG A 2 -14.03 42.56 -26.28
CA ARG A 2 -14.78 43.72 -26.79
C ARG A 2 -13.80 44.87 -26.96
N VAL A 3 -13.84 45.52 -28.14
CA VAL A 3 -13.05 46.72 -28.43
C VAL A 3 -13.99 47.77 -28.98
N ASP A 4 -13.99 48.94 -28.37
CA ASP A 4 -14.79 50.09 -28.79
C ASP A 4 -13.85 51.30 -28.88
N LEU A 5 -13.93 52.03 -30.01
CA LEU A 5 -13.08 53.19 -30.27
C LEU A 5 -13.97 54.32 -30.84
N SER A 6 -13.94 55.45 -30.18
CA SER A 6 -14.61 56.69 -30.64
C SER A 6 -13.62 57.85 -30.66
N THR A 7 -13.57 58.52 -31.81
CA THR A 7 -12.68 59.68 -32.03
C THR A 7 -13.49 60.88 -32.60
N HIS A 8 -13.13 62.07 -32.19
CA HIS A 8 -13.66 63.31 -32.75
C HIS A 8 -12.55 64.32 -33.01
N TRP A 9 -12.43 64.80 -34.26
CA TRP A 9 -11.48 65.85 -34.68
C TRP A 9 -10.03 65.61 -34.17
N PHE A 10 -9.46 64.47 -34.44
CA PHE A 10 -8.07 64.07 -34.04
C PHE A 10 -7.90 63.87 -32.53
N SER A 11 -8.96 63.84 -31.73
CA SER A 11 -8.91 63.50 -30.34
C SER A 11 -9.53 62.12 -30.08
N LEU A 12 -9.02 61.39 -29.07
CA LEU A 12 -9.57 60.13 -28.61
C LEU A 12 -10.63 60.49 -27.56
N ASP A 13 -11.90 60.23 -27.86
CA ASP A 13 -12.99 60.45 -26.91
C ASP A 13 -13.23 59.30 -26.00
N ARG A 14 -13.14 58.13 -26.57
CA ARG A 14 -13.35 56.86 -25.85
C ARG A 14 -12.53 55.73 -26.48
N PHE A 15 -11.89 55.00 -25.63
CA PHE A 15 -11.31 53.68 -26.00
C PHE A 15 -11.68 52.70 -24.94
N GLU A 16 -12.18 51.53 -25.30
CA GLU A 16 -12.48 50.42 -24.43
C GLU A 16 -11.90 49.18 -25.05
N CYS A 17 -11.11 48.47 -24.27
CA CYS A 17 -10.61 47.14 -24.65
C CYS A 17 -10.76 46.23 -23.45
N VAL A 18 -11.69 45.32 -23.52
CA VAL A 18 -12.04 44.41 -22.45
C VAL A 18 -11.99 42.97 -22.97
N VAL A 19 -11.32 42.15 -22.22
CA VAL A 19 -11.27 40.69 -22.42
C VAL A 19 -12.06 40.07 -21.29
N TYR A 20 -12.98 39.22 -21.66
CA TYR A 20 -13.75 38.40 -20.72
C TYR A 20 -13.56 36.94 -21.09
N GLY A 21 -13.62 36.08 -20.09
CA GLY A 21 -13.49 34.65 -20.20
C GLY A 21 -13.85 33.97 -18.90
N ASP A 22 -13.82 32.69 -18.96
CA ASP A 22 -14.02 31.79 -17.85
C ASP A 22 -12.74 30.97 -17.63
N LEU A 23 -12.45 30.68 -16.37
CA LEU A 23 -11.35 29.83 -15.95
C LEU A 23 -11.90 28.76 -15.04
N ASP A 24 -11.87 27.51 -15.54
CA ASP A 24 -12.18 26.34 -14.75
C ASP A 24 -10.90 25.74 -14.20
N PHE A 25 -10.87 25.52 -12.90
CA PHE A 25 -9.79 24.87 -12.21
C PHE A 25 -10.34 23.72 -11.38
N GLU A 26 -9.83 22.52 -11.65
CA GLU A 26 -10.16 21.33 -10.87
C GLU A 26 -8.86 20.65 -10.40
N THR A 27 -8.81 20.30 -9.13
CA THR A 27 -7.70 19.56 -8.56
C THR A 27 -8.20 18.47 -7.64
N THR A 28 -7.66 17.29 -7.80
CA THR A 28 -7.94 16.15 -6.93
C THR A 28 -6.70 15.83 -6.12
N ALA A 29 -6.88 15.85 -4.81
CA ALA A 29 -5.88 15.35 -3.87
C ALA A 29 -6.29 13.99 -3.35
N SER A 30 -5.36 13.05 -3.30
CA SER A 30 -5.60 11.72 -2.72
C SER A 30 -4.48 11.34 -1.76
N ILE A 31 -4.86 10.76 -0.64
CA ILE A 31 -3.95 10.21 0.37
C ILE A 31 -4.31 8.75 0.53
N GLU A 32 -3.34 7.89 0.34
CA GLU A 32 -3.47 6.45 0.56
C GLU A 32 -2.80 6.08 1.89
N ALA A 33 -3.54 5.42 2.76
CA ALA A 33 -3.03 4.86 4.00
C ALA A 33 -2.99 3.35 3.89
N ARG A 34 -1.85 2.77 4.25
CA ARG A 34 -1.66 1.32 4.30
C ARG A 34 -1.22 0.92 5.70
N ALA A 35 -1.89 -0.08 6.24
CA ALA A 35 -1.51 -0.69 7.50
C ALA A 35 -1.28 -2.19 7.26
N LYS A 36 -0.15 -2.69 7.73
CA LYS A 36 0.16 -4.12 7.73
C LYS A 36 0.46 -4.54 9.17
N PHE A 37 -0.29 -5.51 9.65
CA PHE A 37 -0.07 -6.13 10.95
C PHE A 37 0.47 -7.54 10.70
N LYS A 38 1.69 -7.80 11.16
CA LYS A 38 2.23 -9.15 11.24
C LYS A 38 1.78 -9.71 12.59
N GLY A 39 0.78 -10.59 12.54
CA GLY A 39 0.11 -11.06 13.75
C GLY A 39 0.80 -12.25 14.41
N LEU A 40 1.29 -13.19 13.62
CA LEU A 40 1.95 -14.40 14.07
C LEU A 40 3.19 -14.64 13.20
N ASP A 41 4.28 -15.02 13.82
CA ASP A 41 5.53 -15.40 13.17
C ASP A 41 6.26 -16.30 14.18
N GLU A 42 5.87 -17.56 14.19
CA GLU A 42 6.36 -18.55 15.15
C GLU A 42 7.00 -19.71 14.43
N GLU A 43 8.23 -20.00 14.82
CA GLU A 43 8.95 -21.21 14.49
C GLU A 43 9.13 -22.01 15.78
N GLU A 44 8.62 -23.21 15.83
CA GLU A 44 8.80 -24.13 16.96
C GLU A 44 9.61 -25.34 16.55
N GLU A 45 10.78 -25.51 17.15
CA GLU A 45 11.62 -26.69 16.96
C GLU A 45 10.95 -27.89 17.66
N LEU A 46 10.44 -28.84 16.88
CA LEU A 46 9.80 -30.06 17.40
C LEU A 46 10.82 -31.12 17.76
N ALA A 47 11.88 -31.22 16.98
CA ALA A 47 12.97 -32.15 17.21
C ALA A 47 14.29 -31.58 16.70
N LYS A 48 15.36 -31.78 17.43
CA LYS A 48 16.70 -31.34 17.06
C LYS A 48 17.73 -32.42 17.36
N PHE A 49 18.56 -32.66 16.38
CA PHE A 49 19.66 -33.62 16.46
C PHE A 49 20.97 -32.91 16.18
N ASN A 50 21.94 -33.10 17.04
CA ASN A 50 23.31 -32.67 16.76
C ASN A 50 23.98 -33.73 15.89
N CYS A 51 24.32 -33.38 14.65
CA CYS A 51 24.98 -34.30 13.73
C CYS A 51 26.46 -34.46 14.09
N PHE A 52 27.13 -33.35 14.40
CA PHE A 52 28.49 -33.33 14.93
C PHE A 52 28.81 -31.97 15.56
N THR A 53 29.79 -31.99 16.43
CA THR A 53 30.45 -30.78 16.94
C THR A 53 31.96 -31.01 16.82
N ALA A 54 32.64 -30.09 16.14
CA ALA A 54 34.10 -30.12 15.98
C ALA A 54 34.71 -28.86 16.58
N VAL A 55 35.81 -29.03 17.29
CA VAL A 55 36.62 -27.92 17.77
C VAL A 55 38.02 -28.04 17.19
N PHE A 56 38.48 -27.01 16.53
CA PHE A 56 39.83 -26.93 15.98
C PHE A 56 40.49 -25.62 16.39
N TRP A 57 41.80 -25.60 16.28
CA TRP A 57 42.57 -24.47 16.73
C TRP A 57 43.09 -23.66 15.54
N VAL A 58 42.82 -22.35 15.57
CA VAL A 58 43.40 -21.39 14.61
C VAL A 58 44.39 -20.53 15.42
N GLY A 59 45.65 -20.92 15.36
CA GLY A 59 46.65 -20.36 16.25
C GLY A 59 46.37 -20.70 17.73
N VAL A 60 46.05 -19.72 18.52
CA VAL A 60 45.71 -19.88 19.94
C VAL A 60 44.21 -19.85 20.24
N LEU A 61 43.40 -19.64 19.22
CA LEU A 61 41.95 -19.51 19.34
C LEU A 61 41.26 -20.84 19.03
N PRO A 62 40.45 -21.40 19.93
CA PRO A 62 39.59 -22.55 19.62
C PRO A 62 38.42 -22.09 18.81
N VAL A 63 38.17 -22.75 17.68
CA VAL A 63 37.01 -22.53 16.81
C VAL A 63 36.10 -23.72 16.92
N SER A 64 34.86 -23.49 17.34
CA SER A 64 33.82 -24.52 17.44
C SER A 64 32.85 -24.39 16.28
N ILE A 65 32.62 -25.53 15.60
CA ILE A 65 31.59 -25.65 14.58
C ILE A 65 30.66 -26.79 14.99
N SER A 66 29.36 -26.54 14.96
CA SER A 66 28.32 -27.54 15.17
C SER A 66 27.42 -27.64 13.95
N CYS A 67 27.00 -28.86 13.65
CA CYS A 67 25.98 -29.14 12.64
C CYS A 67 24.76 -29.72 13.36
N ASN A 68 23.61 -29.12 13.15
CA ASN A 68 22.34 -29.62 13.66
C ASN A 68 21.39 -29.87 12.52
N ALA A 69 20.50 -30.83 12.71
CA ALA A 69 19.37 -31.10 11.84
C ALA A 69 18.14 -31.34 12.72
N GLY A 70 16.96 -31.08 12.19
CA GLY A 70 15.75 -31.30 12.97
C GLY A 70 14.49 -31.09 12.19
N LEU A 71 13.41 -31.03 12.94
CA LEU A 71 12.06 -30.80 12.47
C LEU A 71 11.52 -29.56 13.19
N GLN A 72 10.94 -28.64 12.45
CA GLN A 72 10.30 -27.44 12.97
C GLN A 72 8.91 -27.28 12.41
N PHE A 73 8.04 -26.67 13.21
CA PHE A 73 6.73 -26.18 12.78
C PHE A 73 6.83 -24.68 12.54
N VAL A 74 6.25 -24.23 11.43
CA VAL A 74 6.21 -22.81 11.06
C VAL A 74 4.77 -22.38 10.97
N ALA A 75 4.45 -21.26 11.60
CA ALA A 75 3.14 -20.64 11.50
C ALA A 75 3.29 -19.13 11.34
N GLU A 76 2.79 -18.62 10.24
CA GLU A 76 2.79 -17.19 9.95
C GLU A 76 1.37 -16.72 9.67
N ALA A 77 1.03 -15.54 10.17
CA ALA A 77 -0.23 -14.88 9.83
C ALA A 77 -0.03 -13.38 9.71
N SER A 78 -0.62 -12.79 8.70
CA SER A 78 -0.59 -11.35 8.48
C SER A 78 -1.95 -10.81 8.07
N ILE A 79 -2.24 -9.59 8.48
CA ILE A 79 -3.43 -8.85 8.06
C ILE A 79 -2.97 -7.52 7.48
N SER A 80 -3.46 -7.19 6.31
CA SER A 80 -3.20 -5.90 5.68
C SER A 80 -4.49 -5.19 5.32
N ALA A 81 -4.49 -3.86 5.44
CA ALA A 81 -5.61 -3.02 5.06
C ALA A 81 -5.11 -1.80 4.32
N SER A 82 -5.76 -1.44 3.23
CA SER A 82 -5.51 -0.20 2.51
C SER A 82 -6.78 0.63 2.40
N ALA A 83 -6.64 1.92 2.59
CA ALA A 83 -7.72 2.88 2.44
C ALA A 83 -7.21 4.12 1.71
N LYS A 84 -8.02 4.65 0.82
CA LYS A 84 -7.75 5.87 0.08
C LYS A 84 -8.75 6.94 0.47
N LEU A 85 -8.23 8.09 0.86
CA LEU A 85 -9.00 9.32 1.04
C LEU A 85 -8.79 10.18 -0.19
N SER A 86 -9.84 10.56 -0.86
CA SER A 86 -9.80 11.48 -2.01
C SER A 86 -10.69 12.69 -1.74
N ALA A 87 -10.25 13.84 -2.25
CA ALA A 87 -11.02 15.05 -2.23
C ALA A 87 -10.76 15.85 -3.52
N THR A 88 -11.81 16.30 -4.17
CA THR A 88 -11.74 17.10 -5.38
C THR A 88 -12.25 18.50 -5.08
N TYR A 89 -11.44 19.49 -5.39
CA TYR A 89 -11.80 20.89 -5.29
C TYR A 89 -11.95 21.47 -6.69
N ALA A 90 -13.09 22.09 -6.96
CA ALA A 90 -13.37 22.77 -8.21
C ALA A 90 -13.58 24.27 -7.97
N SER A 91 -13.09 25.07 -8.89
CA SER A 91 -13.25 26.52 -8.90
C SER A 91 -13.54 26.99 -10.31
N HIS A 92 -14.60 27.75 -10.44
CA HIS A 92 -14.99 28.44 -11.68
C HIS A 92 -14.88 29.94 -11.47
N THR A 93 -14.16 30.63 -12.34
CA THR A 93 -13.95 32.07 -12.26
C THR A 93 -14.31 32.73 -13.57
N ASP A 94 -15.37 33.50 -13.56
CA ASP A 94 -15.65 34.46 -14.62
C ASP A 94 -14.80 35.70 -14.42
N TYR A 95 -14.13 36.17 -15.43
CA TYR A 95 -13.30 37.35 -15.35
C TYR A 95 -13.55 38.33 -16.48
N GLU A 96 -13.40 39.61 -16.16
CA GLU A 96 -13.43 40.72 -17.07
C GLU A 96 -12.25 41.62 -16.76
N LEU A 97 -11.34 41.72 -17.74
CA LEU A 97 -10.08 42.45 -17.60
C LEU A 97 -9.93 43.43 -18.77
N GLY A 98 -9.60 44.65 -18.48
CA GLY A 98 -9.43 45.62 -19.57
C GLY A 98 -9.01 46.99 -19.14
N VAL A 99 -9.06 47.88 -20.12
CA VAL A 99 -8.80 49.28 -19.96
C VAL A 99 -9.89 50.08 -20.64
N LEU A 100 -10.30 51.15 -20.00
CA LEU A 100 -11.25 52.13 -20.48
C LEU A 100 -10.63 53.52 -20.45
N TYR A 101 -10.55 54.20 -21.59
CA TYR A 101 -10.26 55.64 -21.66
C TYR A 101 -11.57 56.39 -21.82
N ASN A 102 -11.86 57.31 -20.95
CA ASN A 102 -13.03 58.16 -20.99
C ASN A 102 -12.77 59.43 -20.19
N ASN A 103 -13.28 60.59 -20.66
CA ASN A 103 -13.11 61.87 -20.02
C ASN A 103 -11.63 62.21 -19.74
N ASP A 104 -10.74 62.02 -20.70
CA ASP A 104 -9.29 62.27 -20.65
C ASP A 104 -8.56 61.47 -19.57
N LYS A 105 -9.10 60.34 -19.12
CA LYS A 105 -8.52 59.47 -18.10
C LYS A 105 -8.59 58.01 -18.48
N TRP A 106 -7.55 57.28 -18.09
CA TRP A 106 -7.50 55.84 -18.16
C TRP A 106 -8.05 55.21 -16.90
N HIS A 107 -8.88 54.20 -17.06
CA HIS A 107 -9.44 53.39 -15.97
C HIS A 107 -9.12 51.93 -16.26
N SER A 108 -8.79 51.19 -15.24
CA SER A 108 -8.73 49.72 -15.32
C SER A 108 -10.12 49.13 -15.15
N VAL A 109 -10.47 48.19 -15.98
CA VAL A 109 -11.65 47.32 -15.82
C VAL A 109 -11.17 46.01 -15.23
N TYR A 110 -11.63 45.71 -14.04
CA TYR A 110 -11.36 44.43 -13.38
C TYR A 110 -12.61 43.94 -12.67
N ASN A 111 -13.12 42.82 -13.10
CA ASN A 111 -14.19 42.12 -12.43
C ASN A 111 -13.87 40.64 -12.44
N ALA A 112 -13.97 39.99 -11.30
CA ALA A 112 -13.80 38.56 -11.18
C ALA A 112 -14.85 38.02 -10.20
N ASN A 113 -15.59 37.04 -10.66
CA ASN A 113 -16.57 36.33 -9.85
C ASN A 113 -16.15 34.86 -9.77
N THR A 114 -15.76 34.41 -8.59
CA THR A 114 -15.28 33.06 -8.38
C THR A 114 -16.29 32.27 -7.55
N THR A 115 -16.69 31.13 -8.07
CA THR A 115 -17.45 30.13 -7.37
C THR A 115 -16.55 28.92 -7.17
N SER A 116 -16.35 28.51 -5.92
CA SER A 116 -15.47 27.38 -5.64
C SER A 116 -16.02 26.53 -4.51
N GLY A 117 -15.62 25.27 -4.49
CA GLY A 117 -16.04 24.35 -3.45
C GLY A 117 -15.47 22.95 -3.65
N TRP A 118 -15.65 22.15 -2.63
CA TRP A 118 -15.38 20.72 -2.71
C TRP A 118 -16.52 20.04 -3.45
N THR A 119 -16.22 19.40 -4.58
CA THR A 119 -17.22 18.76 -5.43
C THR A 119 -17.38 17.28 -5.11
N ASP A 120 -16.29 16.67 -4.64
CA ASP A 120 -16.31 15.26 -4.26
C ASP A 120 -15.32 15.04 -3.11
N TYR A 121 -15.72 14.21 -2.16
CA TYR A 121 -14.85 13.70 -1.11
C TYR A 121 -15.34 12.32 -0.69
N GLY A 122 -14.40 11.42 -0.51
CA GLY A 122 -14.73 10.05 -0.16
C GLY A 122 -13.60 9.32 0.55
N ILE A 123 -13.99 8.33 1.31
CA ILE A 123 -13.08 7.33 1.88
C ILE A 123 -13.39 6.03 1.16
N GLU A 124 -12.42 5.53 0.47
CA GLU A 124 -12.48 4.25 -0.21
C GLU A 124 -11.62 3.24 0.55
N ILE A 125 -12.22 2.15 1.00
CA ILE A 125 -11.48 1.00 1.52
C ILE A 125 -11.15 0.14 0.32
N GLU A 126 -9.89 0.19 -0.11
CA GLU A 126 -9.48 -0.49 -1.33
C GLU A 126 -9.42 -2.00 -1.14
N LYS A 127 -8.74 -2.44 -0.08
CA LYS A 127 -8.53 -3.87 0.16
C LYS A 127 -8.27 -4.15 1.63
N VAL A 128 -8.85 -5.23 2.11
CA VAL A 128 -8.47 -5.88 3.36
C VAL A 128 -8.07 -7.31 3.00
N SER A 129 -6.90 -7.75 3.40
CA SER A 129 -6.45 -9.12 3.17
C SER A 129 -5.89 -9.72 4.46
N ALA A 130 -6.09 -11.01 4.61
CA ALA A 130 -5.49 -11.84 5.64
C ALA A 130 -4.81 -13.02 4.97
N GLU A 131 -3.56 -13.24 5.32
CA GLU A 131 -2.75 -14.34 4.82
C GLU A 131 -2.33 -15.19 6.00
N ALA A 132 -2.36 -16.49 5.85
CA ALA A 132 -1.87 -17.45 6.82
C ALA A 132 -1.09 -18.56 6.13
N VAL A 133 0.04 -18.91 6.70
CA VAL A 133 0.90 -20.01 6.24
C VAL A 133 1.17 -20.92 7.42
N VAL A 134 1.04 -22.22 7.23
CA VAL A 134 1.45 -23.24 8.19
C VAL A 134 2.29 -24.28 7.47
N GLY A 135 3.38 -24.70 8.09
CA GLY A 135 4.32 -25.66 7.49
C GLY A 135 4.97 -26.57 8.52
N LEU A 136 5.42 -27.70 8.01
CA LEU A 136 6.28 -28.63 8.74
C LEU A 136 7.56 -28.79 7.96
N GLU A 137 8.66 -28.32 8.51
CA GLU A 137 9.95 -28.28 7.81
C GLU A 137 11.00 -29.14 8.49
N VAL A 138 11.79 -29.82 7.67
CA VAL A 138 13.10 -30.29 8.08
C VAL A 138 14.10 -29.14 7.97
N PHE A 139 14.94 -28.99 8.94
CA PHE A 139 16.02 -28.00 8.86
C PHE A 139 17.39 -28.65 9.06
N ALA A 140 18.40 -27.99 8.48
CA ALA A 140 19.80 -28.25 8.77
C ALA A 140 20.53 -26.92 8.97
N ASP A 141 21.31 -26.82 10.02
CA ASP A 141 22.15 -25.65 10.30
C ASP A 141 23.60 -26.02 10.58
N LEU A 142 24.50 -25.14 10.19
CA LEU A 142 25.90 -25.20 10.51
C LEU A 142 26.27 -23.95 11.28
N LYS A 143 26.59 -24.07 12.57
CA LYS A 143 26.82 -22.90 13.43
C LYS A 143 28.24 -22.81 13.89
N LEU A 144 28.79 -21.60 13.77
CA LEU A 144 30.05 -21.20 14.35
C LEU A 144 29.80 -20.66 15.80
N TYR A 145 30.39 -21.27 16.79
CA TYR A 145 30.19 -20.96 18.23
C TYR A 145 28.71 -20.98 18.65
N GLU A 146 27.85 -21.79 18.04
CA GLU A 146 26.41 -21.80 18.29
C GLU A 146 25.69 -20.45 18.00
N CYS A 147 26.40 -19.49 17.40
CA CYS A 147 25.89 -18.12 17.24
C CYS A 147 25.54 -17.74 15.82
N ALA A 148 26.31 -18.19 14.84
CA ALA A 148 26.15 -17.74 13.47
C ALA A 148 26.46 -18.84 12.47
N GLY A 149 25.69 -18.89 11.39
CA GLY A 149 25.96 -19.79 10.29
C GLY A 149 24.81 -19.98 9.32
N PRO A 150 25.03 -20.74 8.26
CA PRO A 150 24.00 -21.06 7.31
C PRO A 150 22.94 -21.99 7.90
N LYS A 151 21.69 -21.76 7.52
CA LYS A 151 20.53 -22.61 7.79
C LYS A 151 19.79 -22.85 6.47
N ILE A 152 19.32 -24.04 6.29
CA ILE A 152 18.42 -24.43 5.20
C ILE A 152 17.22 -25.14 5.80
N THR A 153 16.04 -24.83 5.32
CA THR A 153 14.80 -25.51 5.67
C THR A 153 14.14 -26.06 4.41
N PHE A 154 13.32 -27.07 4.60
CA PHE A 154 12.58 -27.70 3.51
C PHE A 154 11.37 -28.45 4.05
N GLY A 155 10.20 -28.22 3.47
CA GLY A 155 9.00 -28.93 3.89
C GLY A 155 7.73 -28.55 3.14
N PRO A 156 6.63 -29.26 3.42
CA PRO A 156 5.33 -28.91 2.92
C PRO A 156 4.72 -27.75 3.73
N HIS A 157 4.06 -26.83 3.00
CA HIS A 157 3.34 -25.70 3.57
C HIS A 157 1.94 -25.64 2.99
N ILE A 158 1.02 -25.11 3.77
CA ILE A 158 -0.32 -24.72 3.36
C ILE A 158 -0.43 -23.24 3.56
N ALA A 159 -0.71 -22.52 2.48
CA ALA A 159 -0.99 -21.10 2.49
C ALA A 159 -2.47 -20.87 2.24
N ALA A 160 -3.07 -19.94 2.97
CA ALA A 160 -4.43 -19.49 2.74
C ALA A 160 -4.45 -17.97 2.69
N ASP A 161 -5.14 -17.42 1.70
CA ASP A 161 -5.38 -16.00 1.53
C ASP A 161 -6.88 -15.71 1.53
N VAL A 162 -7.27 -14.66 2.22
CA VAL A 162 -8.62 -14.12 2.21
C VAL A 162 -8.53 -12.63 1.95
N SER A 163 -9.16 -12.15 0.90
CA SER A 163 -9.19 -10.74 0.61
C SER A 163 -10.61 -10.24 0.38
N ALA A 164 -10.90 -9.03 0.86
CA ALA A 164 -12.14 -8.33 0.62
C ALA A 164 -11.84 -6.95 0.03
N SER A 165 -12.50 -6.62 -1.05
CA SER A 165 -12.44 -5.29 -1.67
C SER A 165 -13.84 -4.79 -1.95
N ARG A 166 -14.05 -3.46 -1.86
CA ARG A 166 -15.32 -2.83 -2.18
C ARG A 166 -15.18 -2.02 -3.46
N GLU A 167 -16.05 -2.30 -4.41
CA GLU A 167 -16.17 -1.52 -5.63
C GLU A 167 -17.29 -0.50 -5.48
N LEU A 168 -16.92 0.79 -5.44
CA LEU A 168 -17.88 1.87 -5.20
C LEU A 168 -18.84 2.11 -6.36
N VAL A 169 -18.38 1.87 -7.59
CA VAL A 169 -19.19 2.11 -8.79
C VAL A 169 -20.43 1.21 -8.84
N ASN A 170 -20.26 -0.05 -8.48
CA ASN A 170 -21.33 -1.05 -8.50
C ASN A 170 -21.91 -1.34 -7.10
N ASP A 171 -21.37 -0.68 -6.07
CA ASP A 171 -21.71 -0.92 -4.67
C ASP A 171 -21.65 -2.42 -4.31
N THR A 172 -20.61 -3.09 -4.80
CA THR A 172 -20.36 -4.50 -4.56
C THR A 172 -19.14 -4.70 -3.68
N VAL A 173 -19.18 -5.77 -2.88
CA VAL A 173 -18.03 -6.25 -2.15
C VAL A 173 -17.59 -7.56 -2.76
N ASN A 174 -16.36 -7.58 -3.22
CA ASN A 174 -15.71 -8.77 -3.76
C ASN A 174 -14.94 -9.44 -2.64
N LEU A 175 -15.25 -10.69 -2.38
CA LEU A 175 -14.56 -11.55 -1.44
C LEU A 175 -13.84 -12.63 -2.24
N ALA A 176 -12.52 -12.63 -2.17
CA ALA A 176 -11.69 -13.67 -2.76
C ALA A 176 -11.06 -14.51 -1.65
N THR A 177 -11.09 -15.82 -1.82
CA THR A 177 -10.44 -16.77 -0.92
C THR A 177 -9.67 -17.78 -1.74
N SER A 178 -8.41 -17.98 -1.42
CA SER A 178 -7.58 -19.00 -2.06
C SER A 178 -6.84 -19.81 -1.02
N ALA A 179 -6.50 -21.03 -1.36
CA ALA A 179 -5.54 -21.80 -0.61
C ALA A 179 -4.69 -22.64 -1.55
N SER A 180 -3.42 -22.72 -1.23
CA SER A 180 -2.46 -23.53 -1.94
C SER A 180 -1.66 -24.40 -0.96
N MET A 181 -1.14 -25.50 -1.48
CA MET A 181 -0.15 -26.31 -0.81
C MET A 181 1.13 -26.25 -1.63
N TYR A 182 2.23 -25.92 -1.00
CA TYR A 182 3.51 -25.90 -1.69
C TYR A 182 4.58 -26.66 -0.93
N LEU A 183 5.56 -27.13 -1.68
CA LEU A 183 6.78 -27.72 -1.16
C LEU A 183 7.92 -26.75 -1.39
N GLY A 184 8.53 -26.29 -0.32
CA GLY A 184 9.55 -25.25 -0.39
C GLY A 184 10.25 -25.10 0.94
N GLY A 185 10.90 -23.98 1.14
CA GLY A 185 11.60 -23.66 2.37
C GLY A 185 12.48 -22.43 2.19
N GLU A 186 13.42 -22.28 3.09
CA GLU A 186 14.33 -21.16 3.13
C GLU A 186 15.78 -21.60 3.20
N TYR A 187 16.65 -20.78 2.66
CA TYR A 187 18.08 -20.90 2.93
C TYR A 187 18.66 -19.53 3.25
N GLY A 188 19.61 -19.49 4.14
CA GLY A 188 20.18 -18.22 4.55
C GLY A 188 21.29 -18.34 5.56
N VAL A 189 21.66 -17.22 6.10
CA VAL A 189 22.65 -17.09 7.20
C VAL A 189 21.97 -16.40 8.35
N GLU A 190 22.02 -17.03 9.51
CA GLU A 190 21.48 -16.51 10.73
C GLU A 190 22.58 -16.18 11.71
N MET A 191 22.48 -15.05 12.41
CA MET A 191 23.32 -14.67 13.51
C MET A 191 22.47 -14.41 14.75
N LYS A 192 22.66 -15.26 15.78
CA LYS A 192 22.00 -15.11 17.09
C LYS A 192 23.06 -14.94 18.18
N ILE A 193 22.86 -13.99 19.11
CA ILE A 193 23.60 -13.92 20.35
C ILE A 193 22.61 -14.05 21.50
N LEU A 194 22.77 -15.12 22.28
CA LEU A 194 21.80 -15.53 23.30
C LEU A 194 20.43 -15.81 22.68
N LYS A 195 19.41 -15.01 23.03
CA LYS A 195 18.05 -15.10 22.48
C LYS A 195 17.76 -14.08 21.38
N TRP A 196 18.74 -13.26 21.01
CA TRP A 196 18.53 -12.15 20.09
C TRP A 196 19.05 -12.50 18.70
N LYS A 197 18.16 -12.48 17.73
CA LYS A 197 18.50 -12.56 16.31
C LYS A 197 19.04 -11.21 15.87
N LEU A 198 20.34 -11.11 15.63
CA LEU A 198 21.00 -9.84 15.31
C LEU A 198 20.98 -9.53 13.83
N ALA A 199 21.12 -10.56 13.03
CA ALA A 199 21.08 -10.45 11.59
C ALA A 199 20.58 -11.77 10.99
N ALA A 200 19.79 -11.67 9.94
CA ALA A 200 19.42 -12.80 9.11
C ALA A 200 19.38 -12.33 7.66
N TRP A 201 19.94 -13.12 6.78
CA TRP A 201 19.71 -13.04 5.36
C TRP A 201 19.06 -14.36 4.96
N GLN A 202 17.85 -14.28 4.44
CA GLN A 202 17.04 -15.45 4.09
C GLN A 202 16.51 -15.27 2.68
N HIS A 203 16.38 -16.36 1.98
CA HIS A 203 15.78 -16.43 0.67
C HIS A 203 14.88 -17.64 0.62
N GLU A 204 13.62 -17.39 0.31
CA GLU A 204 12.59 -18.41 0.17
C GLU A 204 12.67 -19.05 -1.22
N TYR A 205 12.32 -20.32 -1.31
CA TYR A 205 12.20 -21.04 -2.58
C TYR A 205 11.02 -21.99 -2.54
N THR A 206 10.34 -22.09 -3.66
CA THR A 206 9.24 -23.02 -3.88
C THR A 206 9.63 -23.98 -5.02
N ILE A 207 9.51 -25.29 -4.77
CA ILE A 207 9.81 -26.34 -5.76
C ILE A 207 8.58 -26.69 -6.57
N CYS A 208 7.45 -26.86 -5.91
CA CYS A 208 6.17 -27.10 -6.53
C CYS A 208 5.06 -26.49 -5.67
N GLU A 209 4.01 -26.09 -6.35
CA GLU A 209 2.81 -25.52 -5.75
C GLU A 209 1.60 -26.15 -6.40
N GLN A 210 0.59 -26.44 -5.60
CA GLN A 210 -0.70 -26.94 -6.04
C GLN A 210 -1.78 -26.09 -5.40
N GLU A 211 -2.59 -25.49 -6.23
CA GLU A 211 -3.79 -24.79 -5.80
C GLU A 211 -4.81 -25.81 -5.28
N LEU A 212 -5.35 -25.57 -4.09
CA LEU A 212 -6.38 -26.40 -3.47
C LEU A 212 -7.78 -25.87 -3.79
N TRP A 213 -7.97 -24.56 -3.69
CA TRP A 213 -9.16 -23.86 -4.13
C TRP A 213 -8.87 -22.40 -4.40
N ASP A 214 -9.63 -21.82 -5.30
CA ASP A 214 -9.74 -20.40 -5.55
C ASP A 214 -11.23 -20.08 -5.74
N TYR A 215 -11.72 -19.10 -4.96
CA TYR A 215 -13.13 -18.78 -4.91
C TYR A 215 -13.33 -17.28 -4.83
N ASP A 216 -14.02 -16.73 -5.83
CA ASP A 216 -14.39 -15.32 -5.89
C ASP A 216 -15.90 -15.17 -5.80
N ILE A 217 -16.37 -14.38 -4.83
CA ILE A 217 -17.78 -14.05 -4.64
C ILE A 217 -17.95 -12.55 -4.67
N SER A 218 -18.82 -12.06 -5.56
CA SER A 218 -19.25 -10.66 -5.56
C SER A 218 -20.64 -10.57 -4.91
N LEU A 219 -20.72 -9.83 -3.81
CA LEU A 219 -21.95 -9.62 -3.05
C LEU A 219 -22.37 -8.16 -3.14
N PRO A 220 -23.67 -7.85 -3.35
CA PRO A 220 -24.15 -6.47 -3.22
C PRO A 220 -23.93 -6.01 -1.78
N SER A 221 -23.44 -4.79 -1.60
CA SER A 221 -23.10 -4.24 -0.26
C SER A 221 -24.32 -4.20 0.67
N SER A 222 -25.53 -4.15 0.10
CA SER A 222 -26.78 -4.20 0.84
C SER A 222 -26.99 -5.51 1.67
N LEU A 223 -26.36 -6.61 1.27
CA LEU A 223 -26.40 -7.87 2.01
C LEU A 223 -25.43 -7.91 3.19
N LEU A 224 -24.41 -7.07 3.19
CA LEU A 224 -23.41 -6.98 4.25
C LEU A 224 -23.79 -5.97 5.34
N ASN A 225 -25.01 -5.47 5.34
CA ASN A 225 -25.55 -4.45 6.24
C ASN A 225 -26.08 -4.96 7.60
N PRO A 226 -25.41 -5.89 8.32
CA PRO A 226 -25.56 -5.97 9.77
C PRO A 226 -24.49 -5.16 10.52
N PHE A 227 -23.50 -4.58 9.81
CA PHE A 227 -22.52 -3.71 10.45
C PHE A 227 -22.86 -2.25 10.13
N PRO A 228 -23.33 -1.47 11.10
CA PRO A 228 -23.57 -0.05 10.91
C PRO A 228 -22.23 0.69 10.88
N PHE A 229 -21.50 0.57 9.80
CA PHE A 229 -20.49 1.59 9.49
C PHE A 229 -21.28 2.83 9.07
N GLY A 230 -21.42 3.71 10.05
CA GLY A 230 -22.34 4.82 10.00
C GLY A 230 -22.16 5.71 8.80
N ASN A 231 -23.14 5.71 7.92
CA ASN A 231 -23.45 6.86 7.09
C ASN A 231 -23.93 8.00 8.00
N LYS A 232 -23.01 8.71 8.62
CA LYS A 232 -23.29 10.06 9.13
C LYS A 232 -22.92 11.03 8.01
N ARG A 233 -23.90 11.33 7.17
CA ARG A 233 -23.89 12.58 6.40
C ARG A 233 -24.03 13.71 7.43
N TYR A 234 -23.04 14.54 7.50
CA TYR A 234 -23.12 15.87 8.11
C TYR A 234 -23.23 16.91 7.01
#